data_a205bf177177dbdcf67c9e8457934201
#
_entry.id   a205bf177177dbdcf67c9e8457934201
#
_cell.length_a   1.000
_cell.length_b   1.000
_cell.length_c   1.000
_cell.angle_alpha   90.00
_cell.angle_beta   90.00
_cell.angle_gamma   90.00
#
_symmetry.space_group_name_H-M   'P 1'
#
loop_
_entity.id
_entity.type
_entity.pdbx_description
1 polymer ?
#
loop_
_entity_poly.entity_id
_entity_poly.type
_entity_poly.pdbx_seq_one_letter_code
_entity_poly.pdbx_strand_id
1 'polypeptide(L)'
;MRDIKQAFWIAGQNFYGWKKSPRIWMTFILAAILCLMLSDQIISHAIKYETILQVFEPFIWTYGDASSVMLSSLLLILLFADMPFISQATPYWLVRTKRKIWLAGQIIYVILATVIYNIFLAVMLGIMGAPFSFTGNVWSETAAMLGYGGGESITVPVSIKTMESSTPYMCAAIVFGLVLLLYSFYSQFSCCF
;
A
#
# COMPACT_ATOMS: atom_id res chain seq x y z
N MET A 1 2.30 -0.32 31.64
CA MET A 1 1.09 0.26 31.00
C MET A 1 1.22 1.76 30.70
N ARG A 2 1.83 2.58 31.57
CA ARG A 2 1.99 4.04 31.38
C ARG A 2 2.88 4.38 30.20
N ASP A 3 3.97 3.65 30.00
CA ASP A 3 4.96 3.88 28.92
C ASP A 3 4.38 3.59 27.53
N ILE A 4 3.56 2.55 27.40
CA ILE A 4 2.89 2.20 26.14
C ILE A 4 1.87 3.29 25.76
N LYS A 5 1.07 3.77 26.71
CA LYS A 5 0.12 4.88 26.46
C LYS A 5 0.86 6.16 26.00
N GLN A 6 2.02 6.45 26.57
CA GLN A 6 2.84 7.59 26.15
C GLN A 6 3.36 7.41 24.73
N ALA A 7 3.82 6.22 24.32
CA ALA A 7 4.27 5.94 22.97
C ALA A 7 3.13 6.11 21.94
N PHE A 8 1.94 5.58 22.22
CA PHE A 8 0.76 5.78 21.36
C PHE A 8 0.33 7.25 21.26
N TRP A 9 0.45 7.99 22.37
CA TRP A 9 0.13 9.41 22.36
C TRP A 9 1.11 10.21 21.47
N ILE A 10 2.42 9.89 21.51
CA ILE A 10 3.44 10.48 20.64
C ILE A 10 3.13 10.16 19.17
N ALA A 11 2.79 8.91 18.86
CA ALA A 11 2.39 8.53 17.51
C ALA A 11 1.16 9.33 17.03
N GLY A 12 0.15 9.52 17.87
CA GLY A 12 -1.03 10.33 17.57
C GLY A 12 -0.71 11.80 17.28
N GLN A 13 0.27 12.38 18.00
CA GLN A 13 0.72 13.75 17.73
C GLN A 13 1.37 13.89 16.34
N ASN A 14 2.10 12.88 15.88
CA ASN A 14 2.69 12.88 14.54
C ASN A 14 1.58 12.85 13.47
N PHE A 15 0.49 12.10 13.66
CA PHE A 15 -0.67 12.10 12.76
C PHE A 15 -1.39 13.47 12.72
N TYR A 16 -1.41 14.19 13.82
CA TYR A 16 -1.99 15.54 13.82
C TYR A 16 -1.22 16.50 12.90
N GLY A 17 0.10 16.26 12.73
CA GLY A 17 0.95 17.00 11.79
C GLY A 17 0.55 16.80 10.31
N TRP A 18 -0.14 15.69 9.97
CA TRP A 18 -0.56 15.39 8.58
C TRP A 18 -1.44 16.46 7.97
N LYS A 19 -2.34 17.04 8.76
CA LYS A 19 -3.24 18.11 8.29
C LYS A 19 -2.52 19.36 7.83
N LYS A 20 -1.32 19.63 8.36
CA LYS A 20 -0.54 20.85 8.07
C LYS A 20 0.53 20.64 6.99
N SER A 21 0.84 19.39 6.64
CA SER A 21 1.90 19.07 5.69
C SER A 21 1.34 18.91 4.27
N PRO A 22 1.63 19.84 3.32
CA PRO A 22 1.18 19.72 1.94
C PRO A 22 1.80 18.49 1.24
N ARG A 23 2.99 18.05 1.68
CA ARG A 23 3.69 16.90 1.11
C ARG A 23 2.91 15.62 1.27
N ILE A 24 2.25 15.41 2.40
CA ILE A 24 1.44 14.21 2.66
C ILE A 24 0.28 14.16 1.67
N TRP A 25 -0.41 15.27 1.46
CA TRP A 25 -1.48 15.36 0.47
C TRP A 25 -0.97 15.08 -0.94
N MET A 26 0.18 15.66 -1.31
CA MET A 26 0.82 15.38 -2.62
C MET A 26 1.15 13.89 -2.77
N THR A 27 1.66 13.23 -1.73
CA THR A 27 1.97 11.79 -1.78
C THR A 27 0.72 10.96 -2.05
N PHE A 28 -0.40 11.24 -1.38
CA PHE A 28 -1.65 10.52 -1.61
C PHE A 28 -2.25 10.80 -2.99
N ILE A 29 -2.15 12.03 -3.50
CA ILE A 29 -2.59 12.38 -4.86
C ILE A 29 -1.73 11.65 -5.90
N LEU A 30 -0.40 11.67 -5.75
CA LEU A 30 0.51 10.94 -6.62
C LEU A 30 0.26 9.43 -6.57
N ALA A 31 -0.01 8.89 -5.38
CA ALA A 31 -0.37 7.49 -5.22
C ALA A 31 -1.69 7.13 -5.94
N ALA A 32 -2.69 8.02 -5.91
CA ALA A 32 -3.93 7.82 -6.65
C ALA A 32 -3.69 7.85 -8.17
N ILE A 33 -2.87 8.79 -8.67
CA ILE A 33 -2.50 8.86 -10.10
C ILE A 33 -1.74 7.60 -10.51
N LEU A 34 -0.82 7.13 -9.67
CA LEU A 34 -0.07 5.89 -9.90
C LEU A 34 -1.03 4.68 -9.99
N CYS A 35 -2.00 4.58 -9.08
CA CYS A 35 -3.02 3.53 -9.14
C CYS A 35 -3.82 3.57 -10.44
N LEU A 36 -4.18 4.76 -10.93
CA LEU A 36 -4.84 4.93 -12.23
C LEU A 36 -3.97 4.38 -13.38
N MET A 37 -2.71 4.77 -13.43
CA MET A 37 -1.78 4.32 -14.48
C MET A 37 -1.54 2.81 -14.46
N LEU A 38 -1.43 2.23 -13.27
CA LEU A 38 -1.14 0.79 -13.13
C LEU A 38 -2.36 -0.09 -13.36
N SER A 39 -3.56 0.39 -13.00
CA SER A 39 -4.81 -0.36 -13.25
C SER A 39 -5.31 -0.24 -14.68
N ASP A 40 -4.88 0.78 -15.44
CA ASP A 40 -5.32 1.01 -16.81
C ASP A 40 -5.05 -0.19 -17.73
N GLN A 41 -3.92 -0.86 -17.58
CA GLN A 41 -3.56 -2.02 -18.40
C GLN A 41 -4.56 -3.17 -18.27
N ILE A 42 -4.95 -3.53 -17.05
CA ILE A 42 -5.87 -4.64 -16.81
C ILE A 42 -7.31 -4.24 -17.13
N ILE A 43 -7.69 -2.99 -16.88
CA ILE A 43 -9.02 -2.47 -17.17
C ILE A 43 -9.23 -2.36 -18.68
N SER A 44 -8.28 -1.81 -19.42
CA SER A 44 -8.36 -1.70 -20.87
C SER A 44 -8.41 -3.08 -21.55
N HIS A 45 -7.72 -4.07 -20.97
CA HIS A 45 -7.80 -5.45 -21.44
C HIS A 45 -9.20 -6.04 -21.21
N ALA A 46 -9.78 -5.84 -20.03
CA ALA A 46 -11.13 -6.30 -19.73
C ALA A 46 -12.18 -5.65 -20.65
N ILE A 47 -12.04 -4.34 -20.92
CA ILE A 47 -12.93 -3.63 -21.85
C ILE A 47 -12.79 -4.16 -23.29
N LYS A 48 -11.54 -4.40 -23.74
CA LYS A 48 -11.28 -4.87 -25.11
C LYS A 48 -11.87 -6.25 -25.40
N TYR A 49 -11.90 -7.12 -24.40
CA TYR A 49 -12.41 -8.49 -24.56
C TYR A 49 -13.82 -8.67 -23.97
N GLU A 50 -14.47 -7.58 -23.53
CA GLU A 50 -15.80 -7.58 -22.90
C GLU A 50 -15.94 -8.56 -21.73
N THR A 51 -14.84 -8.72 -20.96
CA THR A 51 -14.75 -9.64 -19.83
C THR A 51 -14.92 -8.90 -18.51
N ILE A 52 -15.33 -9.62 -17.46
CA ILE A 52 -15.58 -9.08 -16.13
C ILE A 52 -14.39 -9.41 -15.23
N LEU A 53 -13.94 -8.42 -14.44
CA LEU A 53 -12.87 -8.57 -13.45
C LEU A 53 -13.40 -8.96 -12.07
N GLN A 54 -12.54 -9.48 -11.20
CA GLN A 54 -12.83 -9.59 -9.78
C GLN A 54 -12.26 -8.37 -9.05
N VAL A 55 -12.97 -7.85 -8.02
CA VAL A 55 -12.64 -6.56 -7.33
C VAL A 55 -11.20 -6.47 -6.84
N PHE A 56 -10.59 -7.57 -6.39
CA PHE A 56 -9.23 -7.59 -5.87
C PHE A 56 -8.16 -7.91 -6.93
N GLU A 57 -8.56 -8.32 -8.13
CA GLU A 57 -7.61 -8.63 -9.20
C GLU A 57 -6.72 -7.44 -9.59
N PRO A 58 -7.24 -6.20 -9.76
CA PRO A 58 -6.38 -5.06 -10.05
C PRO A 58 -5.28 -4.85 -9.00
N PHE A 59 -5.59 -5.13 -7.73
CA PHE A 59 -4.61 -5.06 -6.65
C PHE A 59 -3.56 -6.18 -6.75
N ILE A 60 -3.99 -7.42 -6.98
CA ILE A 60 -3.10 -8.58 -7.12
C ILE A 60 -2.16 -8.40 -8.31
N TRP A 61 -2.69 -7.96 -9.46
CA TRP A 61 -1.94 -7.75 -10.68
C TRP A 61 -0.92 -6.62 -10.55
N THR A 62 -1.33 -5.50 -9.97
CA THR A 62 -0.45 -4.36 -9.73
C THR A 62 0.74 -4.74 -8.85
N TYR A 63 0.51 -5.48 -7.78
CA TYR A 63 1.57 -5.89 -6.86
C TYR A 63 2.28 -7.18 -7.24
N GLY A 64 1.84 -7.87 -8.26
CA GLY A 64 2.58 -8.94 -8.92
C GLY A 64 3.73 -8.44 -9.80
N ASP A 65 3.73 -7.16 -10.21
CA ASP A 65 4.79 -6.56 -10.99
C ASP A 65 5.81 -5.81 -10.11
N ALA A 66 7.10 -6.13 -10.30
CA ALA A 66 8.19 -5.55 -9.51
C ALA A 66 8.32 -4.02 -9.70
N SER A 67 8.05 -3.50 -10.90
CA SER A 67 8.14 -2.07 -11.20
C SER A 67 7.08 -1.29 -10.42
N SER A 68 5.88 -1.83 -10.33
CA SER A 68 4.76 -1.26 -9.57
C SER A 68 5.06 -1.21 -8.06
N VAL A 69 5.64 -2.28 -7.53
CA VAL A 69 6.09 -2.33 -6.13
C VAL A 69 7.18 -1.30 -5.88
N MET A 70 8.13 -1.15 -6.80
CA MET A 70 9.21 -0.16 -6.68
C MET A 70 8.66 1.27 -6.70
N LEU A 71 7.78 1.61 -7.63
CA LEU A 71 7.19 2.95 -7.73
C LEU A 71 6.36 3.30 -6.48
N SER A 72 5.54 2.37 -6.00
CA SER A 72 4.76 2.59 -4.78
C SER A 72 5.63 2.69 -3.53
N SER A 73 6.76 1.97 -3.47
CA SER A 73 7.74 2.12 -2.38
C SER A 73 8.46 3.47 -2.39
N LEU A 74 8.76 4.03 -3.57
CA LEU A 74 9.31 5.39 -3.68
C LEU A 74 8.36 6.46 -3.13
N LEU A 75 7.06 6.33 -3.40
CA LEU A 75 6.04 7.21 -2.82
C LEU A 75 5.94 7.05 -1.30
N LEU A 76 6.11 5.84 -0.78
CA LEU A 76 6.19 5.62 0.67
C LEU A 76 7.41 6.31 1.29
N ILE A 77 8.58 6.27 0.64
CA ILE A 77 9.77 7.01 1.07
C ILE A 77 9.49 8.51 1.08
N LEU A 78 8.79 9.02 0.07
CA LEU A 78 8.38 10.43 0.03
C LEU A 78 7.45 10.78 1.21
N LEU A 79 6.56 9.87 1.62
CA LEU A 79 5.69 10.04 2.78
C LEU A 79 6.50 10.24 4.07
N PHE A 80 7.63 9.52 4.21
CA PHE A 80 8.48 9.55 5.38
C PHE A 80 9.68 10.50 5.28
N ALA A 81 9.82 11.24 4.18
CA ALA A 81 10.97 12.13 3.94
C ALA A 81 11.16 13.25 4.99
N ASP A 82 10.12 13.57 5.76
CA ASP A 82 10.20 14.57 6.85
C ASP A 82 10.47 13.95 8.24
N MET A 83 10.73 12.65 8.31
CA MET A 83 11.05 12.02 9.58
C MET A 83 12.55 12.18 9.93
N PRO A 84 12.88 12.35 11.23
CA PRO A 84 11.97 12.48 12.37
C PRO A 84 11.32 13.87 12.44
N PHE A 85 10.03 13.92 12.77
CA PHE A 85 9.34 15.21 12.95
C PHE A 85 9.92 15.98 14.13
N ILE A 86 10.83 16.89 13.85
CA ILE A 86 11.43 17.77 14.84
C ILE A 86 10.60 19.07 14.85
N SER A 87 9.62 19.14 15.74
CA SER A 87 8.88 20.37 16.01
C SER A 87 9.61 21.20 17.09
N GLN A 88 9.28 22.48 17.21
CA GLN A 88 9.79 23.33 18.29
C GLN A 88 9.48 22.78 19.69
N ALA A 89 8.47 21.92 19.82
CA ALA A 89 8.10 21.24 21.05
C ALA A 89 8.91 19.96 21.32
N THR A 90 9.62 19.42 20.33
CA THR A 90 10.36 18.15 20.45
C THR A 90 11.40 18.16 21.56
N PRO A 91 12.22 19.24 21.78
CA PRO A 91 13.18 19.30 22.89
C PRO A 91 12.50 19.15 24.26
N TYR A 92 11.33 19.79 24.45
CA TYR A 92 10.58 19.71 25.70
C TYR A 92 10.05 18.31 25.98
N TRP A 93 9.69 17.56 24.93
CA TRP A 93 9.24 16.18 25.04
C TRP A 93 10.38 15.22 25.36
N LEU A 94 11.57 15.42 24.73
CA LEU A 94 12.76 14.61 24.98
C LEU A 94 13.29 14.74 26.40
N VAL A 95 13.14 15.91 27.03
CA VAL A 95 13.52 16.14 28.44
C VAL A 95 12.54 15.42 29.39
N ARG A 96 11.27 15.34 29.04
CA ARG A 96 10.20 14.77 29.89
C ARG A 96 9.96 13.27 29.68
N THR A 97 10.30 12.73 28.51
CA THR A 97 10.11 11.31 28.16
C THR A 97 11.44 10.61 27.97
N LYS A 98 11.52 9.36 28.42
CA LYS A 98 12.71 8.53 28.16
C LYS A 98 12.90 8.36 26.66
N ARG A 99 14.14 8.50 26.16
CA ARG A 99 14.50 8.32 24.74
C ARG A 99 13.92 7.04 24.11
N LYS A 100 13.87 5.93 24.87
CA LYS A 100 13.30 4.66 24.43
C LYS A 100 11.78 4.75 24.14
N ILE A 101 11.03 5.51 24.94
CA ILE A 101 9.57 5.68 24.76
C ILE A 101 9.30 6.56 23.53
N TRP A 102 10.10 7.61 23.34
CA TRP A 102 10.00 8.44 22.14
C TRP A 102 10.27 7.64 20.86
N LEU A 103 11.35 6.83 20.83
CA LEU A 103 11.68 5.96 19.71
C LEU A 103 10.55 4.95 19.43
N ALA A 104 10.03 4.30 20.47
CA ALA A 104 8.89 3.40 20.34
C ALA A 104 7.65 4.09 19.72
N GLY A 105 7.39 5.37 20.10
CA GLY A 105 6.33 6.17 19.49
C GLY A 105 6.54 6.43 18.00
N GLN A 106 7.78 6.68 17.56
CA GLN A 106 8.11 6.83 16.14
C GLN A 106 7.90 5.53 15.36
N ILE A 107 8.35 4.39 15.91
CA ILE A 107 8.15 3.07 15.28
C ILE A 107 6.66 2.76 15.12
N ILE A 108 5.85 2.97 16.17
CA ILE A 108 4.39 2.76 16.10
C ILE A 108 3.76 3.67 15.03
N TYR A 109 4.17 4.94 14.97
CA TYR A 109 3.70 5.87 13.95
C TYR A 109 4.02 5.37 12.55
N VAL A 110 5.25 4.95 12.28
CA VAL A 110 5.69 4.43 10.98
C VAL A 110 4.86 3.23 10.55
N ILE A 111 4.67 2.26 11.44
CA ILE A 111 3.87 1.07 11.16
C ILE A 111 2.42 1.46 10.82
N LEU A 112 1.78 2.30 11.64
CA LEU A 112 0.40 2.74 11.39
C LEU A 112 0.27 3.53 10.09
N ALA A 113 1.20 4.43 9.79
CA ALA A 113 1.20 5.19 8.55
C ALA A 113 1.37 4.29 7.32
N THR A 114 2.23 3.26 7.41
CA THR A 114 2.40 2.26 6.36
C THR A 114 1.12 1.44 6.14
N VAL A 115 0.43 1.06 7.21
CA VAL A 115 -0.85 0.35 7.12
C VAL A 115 -1.90 1.23 6.43
N ILE A 116 -2.01 2.51 6.83
CA ILE A 116 -2.96 3.45 6.21
C ILE A 116 -2.65 3.63 4.73
N TYR A 117 -1.38 3.76 4.36
CA TYR A 117 -0.96 3.89 2.96
C TYR A 117 -1.30 2.65 2.14
N ASN A 118 -1.04 1.44 2.67
CA ASN A 118 -1.34 0.19 1.97
C ASN A 118 -2.86 -0.02 1.81
N ILE A 119 -3.66 0.29 2.85
CA ILE A 119 -5.12 0.27 2.75
C ILE A 119 -5.61 1.26 1.70
N PHE A 120 -5.04 2.47 1.66
CA PHE A 120 -5.40 3.48 0.67
C PHE A 120 -5.16 2.97 -0.75
N LEU A 121 -4.01 2.35 -1.04
CA LEU A 121 -3.71 1.79 -2.35
C LEU A 121 -4.68 0.65 -2.72
N ALA A 122 -4.95 -0.27 -1.79
CA ALA A 122 -5.89 -1.37 -2.02
C ALA A 122 -7.31 -0.86 -2.32
N VAL A 123 -7.77 0.15 -1.58
CA VAL A 123 -9.09 0.76 -1.78
C VAL A 123 -9.14 1.51 -3.11
N MET A 124 -8.12 2.27 -3.46
CA MET A 124 -8.08 3.01 -4.75
C MET A 124 -8.10 2.06 -5.94
N LEU A 125 -7.31 0.99 -5.93
CA LEU A 125 -7.31 -0.02 -6.98
C LEU A 125 -8.66 -0.76 -7.07
N GLY A 126 -9.28 -1.06 -5.94
CA GLY A 126 -10.62 -1.63 -5.89
C GLY A 126 -11.70 -0.71 -6.47
N ILE A 127 -11.64 0.60 -6.15
CA ILE A 127 -12.57 1.60 -6.71
C ILE A 127 -12.41 1.73 -8.22
N MET A 128 -11.16 1.73 -8.74
CA MET A 128 -10.91 1.80 -10.18
C MET A 128 -11.46 0.58 -10.93
N GLY A 129 -11.33 -0.61 -10.36
CA GLY A 129 -11.87 -1.84 -10.93
C GLY A 129 -13.39 -2.00 -10.76
N ALA A 130 -14.01 -1.31 -9.79
CA ALA A 130 -15.41 -1.54 -9.40
C ALA A 130 -16.45 -1.51 -10.53
N PRO A 131 -16.37 -0.58 -11.53
CA PRO A 131 -17.35 -0.54 -12.63
C PRO A 131 -17.40 -1.79 -13.50
N PHE A 132 -16.29 -2.53 -13.55
CA PHE A 132 -16.11 -3.71 -14.42
C PHE A 132 -15.95 -5.00 -13.64
N SER A 133 -16.25 -5.00 -12.33
CA SER A 133 -15.93 -6.10 -11.45
C SER A 133 -17.12 -6.69 -10.72
N PHE A 134 -16.98 -7.98 -10.35
CA PHE A 134 -17.89 -8.70 -9.47
C PHE A 134 -17.22 -9.07 -8.14
N THR A 135 -18.04 -9.37 -7.12
CA THR A 135 -17.57 -9.63 -5.74
C THR A 135 -17.47 -11.13 -5.40
N GLY A 136 -17.46 -12.01 -6.38
CA GLY A 136 -17.33 -13.47 -6.16
C GLY A 136 -15.93 -13.88 -5.74
N ASN A 137 -15.79 -14.99 -4.99
CA ASN A 137 -14.49 -15.56 -4.62
C ASN A 137 -13.98 -16.57 -5.66
N VAL A 138 -14.08 -16.21 -6.92
CA VAL A 138 -13.65 -17.00 -8.08
C VAL A 138 -12.83 -16.11 -8.98
N TRP A 139 -11.78 -16.65 -9.61
CA TRP A 139 -10.99 -15.92 -10.58
C TRP A 139 -11.84 -15.51 -11.78
N SER A 140 -11.60 -14.33 -12.28
CA SER A 140 -12.36 -13.79 -13.42
C SER A 140 -11.98 -14.48 -14.73
N GLU A 141 -12.84 -14.31 -15.70
CA GLU A 141 -12.60 -14.75 -17.08
C GLU A 141 -11.37 -14.05 -17.67
N THR A 142 -11.16 -12.78 -17.32
CA THR A 142 -9.97 -12.00 -17.70
C THR A 142 -8.69 -12.63 -17.16
N ALA A 143 -8.68 -13.02 -15.90
CA ALA A 143 -7.53 -13.68 -15.28
C ALA A 143 -7.24 -15.03 -15.91
N ALA A 144 -8.28 -15.81 -16.20
CA ALA A 144 -8.16 -17.09 -16.90
C ALA A 144 -7.62 -16.92 -18.32
N MET A 145 -8.15 -15.98 -19.10
CA MET A 145 -7.65 -15.69 -20.45
C MET A 145 -6.19 -15.28 -20.46
N LEU A 146 -5.77 -14.39 -19.54
CA LEU A 146 -4.40 -13.97 -19.44
C LEU A 146 -3.46 -15.07 -18.93
N GLY A 147 -3.92 -15.90 -17.98
CA GLY A 147 -3.15 -17.01 -17.44
C GLY A 147 -2.94 -18.15 -18.42
N TYR A 148 -4.00 -18.59 -19.12
CA TYR A 148 -3.96 -19.73 -20.01
C TYR A 148 -3.71 -19.36 -21.49
N GLY A 149 -4.09 -18.16 -21.89
CA GLY A 149 -4.03 -17.72 -23.30
C GLY A 149 -2.70 -17.13 -23.75
N GLY A 150 -1.70 -16.99 -22.86
CA GLY A 150 -0.42 -16.40 -23.21
C GLY A 150 -0.58 -15.02 -23.85
N GLY A 151 -1.20 -14.08 -23.13
CA GLY A 151 -1.45 -12.72 -23.63
C GLY A 151 -0.20 -12.11 -24.22
N GLU A 152 -0.21 -11.90 -25.53
CA GLU A 152 0.95 -11.46 -26.34
C GLU A 152 1.53 -10.09 -25.96
N SER A 153 0.89 -9.36 -25.04
CA SER A 153 1.26 -7.96 -24.74
C SER A 153 1.37 -7.59 -23.26
N ILE A 154 0.99 -8.44 -22.33
CA ILE A 154 1.03 -8.14 -20.90
C ILE A 154 1.82 -9.21 -20.18
N THR A 155 2.85 -8.80 -19.43
CA THR A 155 3.53 -9.67 -18.46
C THR A 155 2.51 -10.15 -17.44
N VAL A 156 2.20 -11.45 -17.46
CA VAL A 156 1.25 -12.07 -16.53
C VAL A 156 1.92 -12.20 -15.16
N PRO A 157 1.63 -11.34 -14.17
CA PRO A 157 2.30 -11.40 -12.88
C PRO A 157 1.80 -12.53 -11.99
N VAL A 158 0.67 -13.16 -12.35
CA VAL A 158 0.08 -14.27 -11.59
C VAL A 158 0.22 -15.56 -12.38
N SER A 159 0.94 -16.54 -11.83
CA SER A 159 1.12 -17.84 -12.49
C SER A 159 -0.17 -18.67 -12.42
N ILE A 160 -0.40 -19.50 -13.44
CA ILE A 160 -1.50 -20.48 -13.51
C ILE A 160 -1.54 -21.32 -12.21
N LYS A 161 -0.37 -21.74 -11.74
CA LYS A 161 -0.24 -22.54 -10.53
C LYS A 161 -0.78 -21.84 -9.27
N THR A 162 -0.66 -20.51 -9.22
CA THR A 162 -1.24 -19.69 -8.13
C THR A 162 -2.75 -19.62 -8.25
N MET A 163 -3.30 -19.50 -9.46
CA MET A 163 -4.76 -19.49 -9.71
C MET A 163 -5.41 -20.82 -9.35
N GLU A 164 -4.74 -21.94 -9.62
CA GLU A 164 -5.25 -23.26 -9.29
C GLU A 164 -5.17 -23.58 -7.79
N SER A 165 -4.15 -23.04 -7.08
CA SER A 165 -3.89 -23.35 -5.67
C SER A 165 -4.56 -22.40 -4.69
N SER A 166 -5.01 -21.20 -5.13
CA SER A 166 -5.53 -20.17 -4.23
C SER A 166 -6.75 -19.45 -4.80
N THR A 167 -7.62 -19.01 -3.90
CA THR A 167 -8.75 -18.14 -4.25
C THR A 167 -8.31 -16.68 -4.33
N PRO A 168 -9.00 -15.80 -5.11
CA PRO A 168 -8.64 -14.37 -5.21
C PRO A 168 -8.54 -13.66 -3.86
N TYR A 169 -9.46 -13.94 -2.94
CA TYR A 169 -9.43 -13.32 -1.61
C TYR A 169 -8.21 -13.74 -0.79
N MET A 170 -7.85 -15.02 -0.85
CA MET A 170 -6.66 -15.53 -0.15
C MET A 170 -5.39 -14.95 -0.77
N CYS A 171 -5.33 -14.89 -2.10
CA CYS A 171 -4.21 -14.29 -2.82
C CYS A 171 -4.07 -12.79 -2.47
N ALA A 172 -5.16 -12.02 -2.48
CA ALA A 172 -5.16 -10.61 -2.10
C ALA A 172 -4.69 -10.40 -0.65
N ALA A 173 -5.12 -11.23 0.29
CA ALA A 173 -4.69 -11.16 1.68
C ALA A 173 -3.19 -11.43 1.84
N ILE A 174 -2.67 -12.42 1.12
CA ILE A 174 -1.23 -12.76 1.12
C ILE A 174 -0.42 -11.61 0.51
N VAL A 175 -0.83 -11.08 -0.65
CA VAL A 175 -0.17 -9.95 -1.31
C VAL A 175 -0.20 -8.72 -0.40
N PHE A 176 -1.34 -8.40 0.22
CA PHE A 176 -1.46 -7.30 1.18
C PHE A 176 -0.49 -7.45 2.35
N GLY A 177 -0.39 -8.65 2.93
CA GLY A 177 0.54 -8.96 4.03
C GLY A 177 2.00 -8.82 3.61
N LEU A 178 2.37 -9.35 2.44
CA LEU A 178 3.75 -9.26 1.92
C LEU A 178 4.16 -7.82 1.62
N VAL A 179 3.28 -7.04 0.97
CA VAL A 179 3.52 -5.62 0.68
C VAL A 179 3.65 -4.83 1.98
N LEU A 180 2.81 -5.11 2.97
CA LEU A 180 2.88 -4.46 4.28
C LEU A 180 4.19 -4.77 5.01
N LEU A 181 4.65 -6.01 4.98
CA LEU A 181 5.95 -6.40 5.54
C LEU A 181 7.09 -5.68 4.83
N LEU A 182 7.12 -5.71 3.51
CA LEU A 182 8.13 -5.05 2.69
C LEU A 182 8.19 -3.55 2.99
N TYR A 183 7.05 -2.88 3.01
CA TYR A 183 6.95 -1.45 3.30
C TYR A 183 7.37 -1.10 4.74
N SER A 184 7.04 -1.96 5.71
CA SER A 184 7.47 -1.79 7.10
C SER A 184 8.99 -1.87 7.21
N PHE A 185 9.64 -2.77 6.49
CA PHE A 185 11.10 -2.84 6.44
C PHE A 185 11.70 -1.59 5.82
N TYR A 186 11.22 -1.16 4.66
CA TYR A 186 11.73 0.05 3.98
C TYR A 186 11.59 1.30 4.84
N SER A 187 10.46 1.48 5.49
CA SER A 187 10.21 2.66 6.32
C SER A 187 11.07 2.71 7.58
N GLN A 188 11.38 1.55 8.18
CA GLN A 188 12.29 1.48 9.32
C GLN A 188 13.74 1.79 8.93
N PHE A 189 14.19 1.31 7.77
CA PHE A 189 15.51 1.68 7.23
C PHE A 189 15.63 3.18 6.98
N SER A 190 14.61 3.79 6.38
CA SER A 190 14.58 5.25 6.13
C SER A 190 14.59 6.08 7.43
N CYS A 191 14.13 5.53 8.55
CA CYS A 191 14.10 6.20 9.84
C CYS A 191 15.43 6.07 10.62
N CYS A 192 16.30 5.11 10.23
CA CYS A 192 17.61 4.88 10.88
C CYS A 192 18.75 5.68 10.26
N PHE A 193 18.57 6.27 9.09
CA PHE A 193 19.48 7.18 8.41
C PHE A 193 19.02 8.63 8.56
#